data_4eea849f82358ad418dbc9dbcf8471aa
#
_entry.id   4eea849f82358ad418dbc9dbcf8471aa
#
_cell.length_a   1.000
_cell.length_b   1.000
_cell.length_c   1.000
_cell.angle_alpha   90.00
_cell.angle_beta   90.00
_cell.angle_gamma   90.00
#
_symmetry.space_group_name_H-M   'P 1'
#
loop_
_entity.id
_entity.type
_entity.pdbx_description
1 polymer ?
#
loop_
_entity_poly.entity_id
_entity_poly.type
_entity_poly.pdbx_seq_one_letter_code
_entity_poly.pdbx_strand_id
1 'polypeptide(L)' 'MIGELLKAERQKLNLTQKQLAEKSGISFVSISRFENGTNPRLSIITKIFDAMGKTLQIEVKDKTIDVLDMVSN' A
#
# COMPACT_ATOMS: atom_id res chain seq x y z
N MET A 1 1.91 -5.75 -6.23
CA MET A 1 2.75 -4.74 -5.57
C MET A 1 1.94 -4.00 -4.50
N ILE A 2 1.60 -2.74 -4.70
CA ILE A 2 0.81 -2.00 -3.71
C ILE A 2 -0.56 -2.65 -3.50
N GLY A 3 -1.18 -3.12 -4.57
CA GLY A 3 -2.48 -3.76 -4.47
C GLY A 3 -2.45 -5.04 -3.64
N GLU A 4 -1.41 -5.83 -3.80
CA GLU A 4 -1.24 -7.06 -3.03
C GLU A 4 -1.00 -6.77 -1.55
N LEU A 5 -0.22 -5.73 -1.26
CA LEU A 5 0.03 -5.28 0.10
C LEU A 5 -1.26 -4.77 0.74
N LEU A 6 -2.01 -3.95 0.01
CA LEU A 6 -3.29 -3.43 0.48
C LEU A 6 -4.25 -4.57 0.82
N LYS A 7 -4.38 -5.52 -0.08
CA LYS A 7 -5.25 -6.67 0.12
C LYS A 7 -4.83 -7.48 1.33
N ALA A 8 -3.53 -7.75 1.47
CA ALA A 8 -3.00 -8.54 2.58
C ALA A 8 -3.27 -7.85 3.92
N GLU A 9 -3.02 -6.55 4.02
CA GLU A 9 -3.25 -5.81 5.26
C GLU A 9 -4.74 -5.71 5.59
N ARG A 10 -5.57 -5.54 4.58
CA ARG A 10 -7.03 -5.53 4.76
C ARG A 10 -7.51 -6.88 5.31
N GLN A 11 -7.03 -7.97 4.73
CA GLN A 11 -7.43 -9.32 5.15
C GLN A 11 -6.98 -9.65 6.57
N LYS A 12 -5.81 -9.18 6.97
CA LYS A 12 -5.34 -9.34 8.35
C LYS A 12 -6.29 -8.73 9.36
N LEU A 13 -6.99 -7.67 8.98
CA LEU A 13 -7.96 -7.00 9.83
C LEU A 13 -9.37 -7.56 9.66
N ASN A 14 -9.54 -8.59 8.86
CA ASN A 14 -10.83 -9.20 8.55
C ASN A 14 -11.84 -8.19 7.99
N LEU A 15 -11.34 -7.24 7.21
CA LEU A 15 -12.20 -6.24 6.56
C LEU A 15 -12.53 -6.67 5.15
N THR A 16 -13.78 -6.47 4.75
CA THR A 16 -14.17 -6.57 3.34
C THR A 16 -13.74 -5.30 2.61
N GLN A 17 -13.70 -5.36 1.28
CA GLN A 17 -13.44 -4.17 0.47
C GLN A 17 -14.46 -3.06 0.76
N LYS A 18 -15.72 -3.42 0.94
CA LYS A 18 -16.77 -2.46 1.30
C LYS A 18 -16.53 -1.81 2.64
N GLN A 19 -16.13 -2.60 3.64
CA GLN A 19 -15.85 -2.08 4.97
C GLN A 19 -14.65 -1.12 4.93
N LEU A 20 -13.62 -1.46 4.17
CA LEU A 20 -12.48 -0.58 4.01
C LEU A 20 -12.86 0.71 3.28
N ALA A 21 -13.71 0.60 2.26
CA ALA A 21 -14.22 1.77 1.55
C ALA A 21 -14.94 2.71 2.51
N GLU A 22 -15.80 2.18 3.37
CA GLU A 22 -16.52 2.98 4.36
C GLU A 22 -15.57 3.65 5.35
N LYS A 23 -14.59 2.90 5.86
CA LYS A 23 -13.62 3.43 6.82
C LYS A 23 -12.74 4.52 6.23
N SER A 24 -12.31 4.34 4.99
CA SER A 24 -11.34 5.24 4.35
C SER A 24 -11.98 6.42 3.64
N GLY A 25 -13.28 6.33 3.32
CA GLY A 25 -13.92 7.32 2.47
C GLY A 25 -13.53 7.19 1.00
N ILE A 26 -12.87 6.10 0.63
CA ILE A 26 -12.51 5.79 -0.76
C ILE A 26 -13.56 4.84 -1.31
N SER A 27 -13.98 5.02 -2.56
CA SER A 27 -15.05 4.21 -3.13
C SER A 27 -14.65 2.73 -3.22
N PHE A 28 -15.64 1.87 -3.08
CA PHE A 28 -15.46 0.42 -3.23
C PHE A 28 -14.81 0.07 -4.58
N VAL A 29 -15.26 0.73 -5.64
CA VAL A 29 -14.73 0.49 -6.99
C VAL A 29 -13.23 0.82 -7.03
N SER A 30 -12.84 1.92 -6.42
CA SER A 30 -11.42 2.31 -6.36
C SER A 30 -10.59 1.30 -5.56
N ILE A 31 -11.08 0.89 -4.38
CA ILE A 31 -10.39 -0.13 -3.57
C ILE A 31 -10.18 -1.40 -4.40
N SER A 32 -11.23 -1.86 -5.06
CA SER A 32 -11.17 -3.06 -5.90
C SER A 32 -10.14 -2.93 -7.02
N ARG A 33 -10.12 -1.79 -7.70
CA ARG A 33 -9.15 -1.54 -8.78
C ARG A 33 -7.72 -1.52 -8.26
N PHE A 34 -7.49 -0.90 -7.11
CA PHE A 34 -6.15 -0.84 -6.51
C PHE A 34 -5.64 -2.24 -6.15
N GLU A 35 -6.51 -3.07 -5.58
CA GLU A 35 -6.15 -4.44 -5.25
C GLU A 35 -5.89 -5.29 -6.49
N ASN A 36 -6.47 -4.92 -7.62
CA ASN A 36 -6.31 -5.62 -8.89
C ASN A 36 -5.20 -5.04 -9.78
N GLY A 37 -4.39 -4.12 -9.26
CA GLY A 37 -3.19 -3.69 -9.94
C GLY A 37 -3.16 -2.25 -10.43
N THR A 38 -4.26 -1.49 -10.32
CA THR A 38 -4.24 -0.07 -10.62
C THR A 38 -3.50 0.66 -9.51
N ASN A 39 -2.54 1.49 -9.86
CA ASN A 39 -1.75 2.22 -8.88
C ASN A 39 -2.45 3.51 -8.45
N PRO A 40 -2.77 3.67 -7.16
CA PRO A 40 -3.36 4.91 -6.68
C PRO A 40 -2.29 5.99 -6.51
N ARG A 41 -2.74 7.23 -6.40
CA ARG A 41 -1.88 8.33 -5.98
C ARG A 41 -1.42 8.10 -4.54
N LEU A 42 -0.25 8.62 -4.20
CA LEU A 42 0.30 8.48 -2.87
C LEU A 42 -0.65 9.01 -1.79
N SER A 43 -1.30 10.14 -2.04
CA SER A 43 -2.28 10.71 -1.10
C SER A 43 -3.45 9.78 -0.84
N ILE A 44 -3.88 9.04 -1.85
CA ILE A 44 -4.99 8.10 -1.72
C ILE A 44 -4.55 6.85 -0.95
N ILE A 45 -3.39 6.29 -1.31
CA ILE A 45 -2.90 5.09 -0.63
C ILE A 45 -2.61 5.36 0.85
N THR A 46 -2.09 6.54 1.16
CA THR A 46 -1.84 6.96 2.54
C THR A 46 -3.15 7.00 3.33
N LYS A 47 -4.18 7.58 2.72
CA LYS A 47 -5.50 7.67 3.34
C LYS A 47 -6.10 6.29 3.64
N ILE A 48 -5.91 5.34 2.72
CA ILE A 48 -6.41 3.98 2.88
C ILE A 48 -5.67 3.28 4.04
N PHE A 49 -4.35 3.38 4.09
CA PHE A 49 -3.57 2.76 5.15
C PHE A 49 -3.85 3.41 6.50
N ASP A 50 -4.04 4.73 6.55
CA ASP A 50 -4.44 5.42 7.78
C ASP A 50 -5.75 4.86 8.33
N ALA A 51 -6.71 4.58 7.45
CA ALA A 51 -8.00 4.01 7.83
C ALA A 51 -7.85 2.62 8.45
N MET A 52 -6.78 1.91 8.14
CA MET A 52 -6.47 0.61 8.73
C MET A 52 -5.58 0.72 9.97
N GLY A 53 -5.28 1.93 10.43
CA GLY A 53 -4.39 2.14 11.56
C GLY A 53 -2.94 1.85 11.23
N LYS A 54 -2.57 1.93 9.95
CA LYS A 54 -1.23 1.64 9.47
C LYS A 54 -0.58 2.88 8.88
N THR A 55 0.71 2.96 8.98
CA THR A 55 1.50 4.00 8.33
C THR A 55 2.29 3.39 7.20
N LEU A 56 2.15 3.94 6.00
CA LEU A 56 2.94 3.51 4.86
C LEU A 56 4.25 4.30 4.84
N GLN A 57 5.36 3.59 4.97
CA GLN A 57 6.68 4.20 4.86
C GLN A 57 7.29 3.82 3.51
N ILE A 58 7.75 4.83 2.79
CA ILE A 58 8.44 4.63 1.52
C ILE A 58 9.90 4.97 1.72
N GLU A 59 10.76 4.00 1.47
CA GLU A 59 12.20 4.18 1.59
C GLU A 59 12.83 4.18 0.22
N VAL A 60 13.62 5.20 -0.06
CA VAL A 60 14.36 5.29 -1.30
C VAL A 60 15.81 4.91 -1.03
N LYS A 61 16.29 3.90 -1.74
CA LYS A 61 17.68 3.47 -1.62
C LYS A 61 18.44 3.84 -2.88
N ASP A 62 19.64 4.31 -2.67
CA ASP A 62 20.54 4.65 -3.77
C ASP A 62 21.14 3.36 -4.31
N LYS A 63 21.06 3.18 -5.63
CA LYS A 63 21.65 2.02 -6.28
C LYS A 63 23.16 1.95 -6.11
N THR A 64 23.82 3.10 -5.99
CA THR A 64 25.25 3.17 -5.78
C THR A 64 25.65 2.48 -4.47
N ILE A 65 24.84 2.58 -3.46
CA ILE A 65 25.08 1.91 -2.18
C ILE A 65 25.11 0.40 -2.37
N ASP A 66 24.18 -0.13 -3.15
CA ASP A 66 24.14 -1.57 -3.43
C ASP A 66 25.41 -2.05 -4.12
N VAL A 67 25.91 -1.25 -5.06
CA VAL A 67 27.16 -1.56 -5.76
C VAL A 67 28.34 -1.52 -4.78
N LEU A 68 28.38 -0.56 -3.89
CA LEU A 68 29.43 -0.47 -2.88
C LEU A 68 29.42 -1.66 -1.93
N ASP A 69 28.26 -2.09 -1.53
CA ASP A 69 28.10 -3.29 -0.70
C ASP A 69 28.67 -4.51 -1.39
N MET A 70 28.45 -4.63 -2.69
CA MET A 70 28.99 -5.73 -3.49
C MET A 70 30.50 -5.65 -3.60
N VAL A 71 31.02 -4.45 -3.74
CA VAL A 71 32.48 -4.23 -3.92
C VAL A 71 33.22 -4.42 -2.60
N SER A 72 32.62 -4.04 -1.50
CA SER A 72 33.27 -4.13 -0.19
C SER A 72 33.36 -5.55 0.34
N ASN A 73 32.68 -6.46 -0.31
CA ASN A 73 32.76 -7.87 0.03
C ASN A 73 33.88 -8.54 -0.77
#